data_0e5b05ffcdbc9fe5f16f342445550322
#
_entry.id   0e5b05ffcdbc9fe5f16f342445550322
#
_cell.length_a   1.000
_cell.length_b   1.000
_cell.length_c   1.000
_cell.angle_alpha   90.00
_cell.angle_beta   90.00
_cell.angle_gamma   90.00
#
_symmetry.space_group_name_H-M   'P 1'
#
loop_
_entity.id
_entity.type
_entity.pdbx_description
1 polymer ?
#
loop_
_entity_poly.entity_id
_entity_poly.type
_entity_poly.pdbx_seq_one_letter_code
_entity_poly.pdbx_strand_id
1 'polypeptide(L)'
;EYVIFTGRVEDVRDYLEECSVFVCPMTFGSGIKTKNLEAMAMGLPVVTTSIGAENINARNERDWIVADSSEKFAKAILEILVNENKRLSLSKNGSIFVREHFTWKVAKEKFAEIFGEIQ
;
A
#
# COMPACT_ATOMS: atom_id res chain seq x y z
N GLU A 1 -23.49 10.90 0.98
CA GLU A 1 -23.15 11.52 2.26
C GLU A 1 -21.94 10.85 2.91
N TYR A 2 -21.99 9.51 3.01
CA TYR A 2 -20.90 8.75 3.63
C TYR A 2 -19.87 8.27 2.62
N VAL A 3 -20.17 8.34 1.32
CA VAL A 3 -19.26 8.01 0.24
C VAL A 3 -19.17 9.19 -0.71
N ILE A 4 -17.93 9.62 -0.96
CA ILE A 4 -17.64 10.74 -1.84
C ILE A 4 -16.88 10.25 -3.05
N PHE A 5 -17.44 10.44 -4.25
CA PHE A 5 -16.75 10.17 -5.51
C PHE A 5 -16.07 11.46 -5.96
N THR A 6 -14.76 11.53 -5.81
CA THR A 6 -14.00 12.74 -6.15
C THR A 6 -13.85 12.95 -7.65
N GLY A 7 -13.97 11.86 -8.43
CA GLY A 7 -13.57 11.89 -9.82
C GLY A 7 -12.07 12.12 -9.96
N ARG A 8 -11.67 12.64 -11.11
CA ARG A 8 -10.27 12.92 -11.39
C ARG A 8 -9.80 14.11 -10.54
N VAL A 9 -8.65 13.97 -9.89
CA VAL A 9 -8.05 15.01 -9.04
C VAL A 9 -6.64 15.34 -9.53
N GLU A 10 -6.15 16.55 -9.26
CA GLU A 10 -4.81 16.97 -9.67
C GLU A 10 -3.73 16.24 -8.88
N ASP A 11 -3.91 16.12 -7.58
CA ASP A 11 -2.95 15.46 -6.70
C ASP A 11 -3.69 14.62 -5.66
N VAL A 12 -3.56 13.31 -5.78
CA VAL A 12 -4.21 12.36 -4.86
C VAL A 12 -3.70 12.49 -3.43
N ARG A 13 -2.49 13.01 -3.22
CA ARG A 13 -1.91 13.18 -1.89
C ARG A 13 -2.72 14.12 -1.01
N ASP A 14 -3.39 15.10 -1.58
CA ASP A 14 -4.25 16.01 -0.84
C ASP A 14 -5.39 15.28 -0.13
N TYR A 15 -5.88 14.20 -0.74
CA TYR A 15 -6.92 13.36 -0.16
C TYR A 15 -6.34 12.34 0.82
N LEU A 16 -5.19 11.76 0.49
CA LEU A 16 -4.56 10.74 1.32
C LEU A 16 -4.10 11.28 2.68
N GLU A 17 -3.68 12.53 2.75
CA GLU A 17 -3.26 13.17 3.99
C GLU A 17 -4.34 13.18 5.08
N GLU A 18 -5.60 13.19 4.68
CA GLU A 18 -6.75 13.23 5.60
C GLU A 18 -7.27 11.83 5.97
N CYS A 19 -6.72 10.78 5.37
CA CYS A 19 -7.22 9.42 5.55
C CYS A 19 -6.59 8.72 6.75
N SER A 20 -7.34 7.83 7.38
CA SER A 20 -6.86 6.96 8.46
C SER A 20 -6.39 5.61 7.95
N VAL A 21 -6.93 5.16 6.83
CA VAL A 21 -6.60 3.89 6.19
C VAL A 21 -6.83 4.01 4.68
N PHE A 22 -5.99 3.35 3.91
CA PHE A 22 -6.14 3.23 2.47
C PHE A 22 -6.60 1.81 2.13
N VAL A 23 -7.59 1.68 1.27
CA VAL A 23 -8.13 0.36 0.89
C VAL A 23 -8.04 0.15 -0.61
N CYS A 24 -7.64 -1.07 -1.00
CA CYS A 24 -7.53 -1.47 -2.39
C CYS A 24 -8.26 -2.80 -2.61
N PRO A 25 -9.60 -2.77 -2.76
CA PRO A 25 -10.42 -3.98 -2.86
C PRO A 25 -10.49 -4.54 -4.29
N MET A 26 -9.37 -4.65 -4.97
CA MET A 26 -9.34 -5.13 -6.36
C MET A 26 -9.63 -6.61 -6.45
N THR A 27 -10.53 -6.99 -7.36
CA THR A 27 -10.92 -8.37 -7.61
C THR A 27 -10.43 -8.87 -8.97
N PHE A 28 -9.87 -8.01 -9.80
CA PHE A 28 -9.29 -8.36 -11.10
C PHE A 28 -8.22 -7.36 -11.46
N GLY A 29 -7.42 -7.68 -12.46
CA GLY A 29 -6.32 -6.86 -12.93
C GLY A 29 -4.99 -7.55 -12.78
N SER A 30 -3.93 -6.92 -13.26
CA SER A 30 -2.56 -7.44 -13.20
C SER A 30 -1.55 -6.31 -12.97
N GLY A 31 -0.34 -6.70 -12.60
CA GLY A 31 0.76 -5.77 -12.36
C GLY A 31 0.76 -5.13 -10.98
N ILE A 32 1.80 -4.37 -10.73
CA ILE A 32 1.99 -3.65 -9.47
C ILE A 32 0.98 -2.50 -9.37
N LYS A 33 0.31 -2.41 -8.23
CA LYS A 33 -0.62 -1.32 -7.94
C LYS A 33 0.13 -0.18 -7.27
N THR A 34 0.61 0.77 -8.06
CA THR A 34 1.41 1.91 -7.57
C THR A 34 0.68 2.74 -6.51
N LYS A 35 -0.65 2.79 -6.56
CA LYS A 35 -1.46 3.49 -5.55
C LYS A 35 -1.26 2.93 -4.15
N ASN A 36 -1.02 1.61 -4.01
CA ASN A 36 -0.70 1.00 -2.73
C ASN A 36 0.66 1.49 -2.22
N LEU A 37 1.64 1.57 -3.10
CA LEU A 37 2.98 2.07 -2.75
C LEU A 37 2.94 3.54 -2.37
N GLU A 38 2.16 4.34 -3.06
CA GLU A 38 1.99 5.76 -2.75
C GLU A 38 1.37 5.95 -1.36
N ALA A 39 0.33 5.18 -1.05
CA ALA A 39 -0.32 5.24 0.27
C ALA A 39 0.64 4.82 1.38
N MET A 40 1.40 3.75 1.17
CA MET A 40 2.41 3.28 2.13
C MET A 40 3.51 4.33 2.34
N ALA A 41 3.97 4.95 1.26
CA ALA A 41 4.99 6.00 1.32
C ALA A 41 4.52 7.20 2.16
N MET A 42 3.23 7.50 2.12
CA MET A 42 2.64 8.57 2.93
C MET A 42 2.33 8.17 4.37
N GLY A 43 2.66 6.95 4.75
CA GLY A 43 2.45 6.46 6.11
C GLY A 43 1.01 6.04 6.40
N LEU A 44 0.24 5.68 5.39
CA LEU A 44 -1.10 5.15 5.60
C LEU A 44 -1.07 3.64 5.81
N PRO A 45 -1.84 3.12 6.79
CA PRO A 45 -2.10 1.70 6.83
C PRO A 45 -2.88 1.29 5.58
N VAL A 46 -2.50 0.17 4.98
CA VAL A 46 -3.11 -0.33 3.73
C VAL A 46 -3.79 -1.68 3.98
N VAL A 47 -5.03 -1.80 3.51
CA VAL A 47 -5.75 -3.07 3.42
C VAL A 47 -5.97 -3.34 1.94
N THR A 48 -5.51 -4.49 1.46
CA THR A 48 -5.59 -4.84 0.04
C THR A 48 -5.98 -6.31 -0.14
N THR A 49 -6.42 -6.66 -1.34
CA THR A 49 -6.62 -8.05 -1.73
C THR A 49 -5.31 -8.64 -2.23
N SER A 50 -5.26 -9.96 -2.43
CA SER A 50 -4.10 -10.62 -3.03
C SER A 50 -3.79 -10.08 -4.43
N ILE A 51 -4.82 -9.74 -5.21
CA ILE A 51 -4.66 -9.12 -6.53
C ILE A 51 -4.04 -7.74 -6.39
N GLY A 52 -4.50 -6.95 -5.43
CA GLY A 52 -3.93 -5.64 -5.15
C GLY A 52 -2.48 -5.70 -4.66
N ALA A 53 -2.09 -6.84 -4.04
CA ALA A 53 -0.75 -7.06 -3.52
C ALA A 53 0.22 -7.67 -4.54
N GLU A 54 -0.24 -7.99 -5.74
CA GLU A 54 0.55 -8.69 -6.75
C GLU A 54 1.90 -8.03 -7.03
N ASN A 55 2.96 -8.84 -6.99
CA ASN A 55 4.34 -8.44 -7.23
C ASN A 55 4.92 -7.41 -6.24
N ILE A 56 4.27 -7.24 -5.10
CA ILE A 56 4.78 -6.43 -4.00
C ILE A 56 5.02 -7.37 -2.83
N ASN A 57 6.28 -7.53 -2.42
CA ASN A 57 6.68 -8.49 -1.39
C ASN A 57 6.56 -7.95 0.04
N ALA A 58 5.63 -7.05 0.28
CA ALA A 58 5.33 -6.59 1.62
C ALA A 58 4.71 -7.72 2.44
N ARG A 59 5.00 -7.74 3.74
CA ARG A 59 4.54 -8.81 4.62
C ARG A 59 3.15 -8.53 5.16
N ASN A 60 2.27 -9.50 4.97
CA ASN A 60 0.93 -9.45 5.55
C ASN A 60 1.01 -9.39 7.09
N GLU A 61 0.15 -8.62 7.69
CA GLU A 61 0.04 -8.36 9.14
C GLU A 61 1.18 -7.52 9.72
N ARG A 62 2.20 -7.21 8.95
CA ARG A 62 3.32 -6.38 9.37
C ARG A 62 3.38 -5.05 8.61
N ASP A 63 3.46 -5.12 7.29
CA ASP A 63 3.62 -3.94 6.42
C ASP A 63 2.28 -3.44 5.89
N TRP A 64 1.34 -4.35 5.74
CA TRP A 64 -0.04 -4.11 5.34
C TRP A 64 -0.91 -5.30 5.74
N ILE A 65 -2.22 -5.22 5.44
CA ILE A 65 -3.13 -6.34 5.64
C ILE A 65 -3.65 -6.81 4.28
N VAL A 66 -3.53 -8.12 4.02
CA VAL A 66 -4.08 -8.75 2.82
C VAL A 66 -5.30 -9.56 3.22
N ALA A 67 -6.44 -9.29 2.59
CA ALA A 67 -7.69 -9.99 2.86
C ALA A 67 -8.50 -10.13 1.58
N ASP A 68 -8.98 -11.34 1.28
CA ASP A 68 -9.69 -11.63 0.03
C ASP A 68 -11.20 -11.81 0.17
N SER A 69 -11.70 -12.03 1.37
CA SER A 69 -13.16 -12.07 1.59
C SER A 69 -13.66 -10.73 2.08
N SER A 70 -14.91 -10.39 1.76
CA SER A 70 -15.53 -9.16 2.21
C SER A 70 -15.55 -9.05 3.74
N GLU A 71 -15.78 -10.17 4.43
CA GLU A 71 -15.80 -10.22 5.89
C GLU A 71 -14.44 -9.92 6.50
N LYS A 72 -13.39 -10.57 6.01
CA LYS A 72 -12.02 -10.37 6.49
C LYS A 72 -11.52 -8.97 6.15
N PHE A 73 -11.87 -8.47 4.98
CA PHE A 73 -11.50 -7.13 4.53
C PHE A 73 -12.11 -6.07 5.44
N ALA A 74 -13.41 -6.15 5.69
CA ALA A 74 -14.10 -5.23 6.59
C ALA A 74 -13.56 -5.32 8.02
N LYS A 75 -13.30 -6.52 8.51
CA LYS A 75 -12.72 -6.73 9.85
C LYS A 75 -11.36 -6.06 9.98
N ALA A 76 -10.51 -6.21 8.97
CA ALA A 76 -9.18 -5.58 8.96
C ALA A 76 -9.28 -4.06 9.04
N ILE A 77 -10.19 -3.46 8.29
CA ILE A 77 -10.42 -2.00 8.32
C ILE A 77 -10.85 -1.57 9.72
N LEU A 78 -11.83 -2.26 10.30
CA LEU A 78 -12.33 -1.94 11.64
C LEU A 78 -11.25 -2.05 12.70
N GLU A 79 -10.42 -3.09 12.66
CA GLU A 79 -9.33 -3.26 13.60
C GLU A 79 -8.32 -2.10 13.53
N ILE A 80 -8.00 -1.64 12.33
CA ILE A 80 -7.10 -0.51 12.14
C ILE A 80 -7.71 0.77 12.71
N LEU A 81 -9.01 0.98 12.49
CA LEU A 81 -9.69 2.19 12.95
C LEU A 81 -9.81 2.26 14.48
N VAL A 82 -9.98 1.12 15.16
CA VAL A 82 -10.17 1.10 16.61
C VAL A 82 -8.90 0.84 17.40
N ASN A 83 -7.85 0.32 16.78
CA ASN A 83 -6.60 -0.01 17.46
C ASN A 83 -5.48 0.91 17.00
N GLU A 84 -5.19 1.93 17.81
CA GLU A 84 -4.16 2.93 17.51
C GLU A 84 -2.78 2.30 17.34
N ASN A 85 -2.41 1.36 18.20
CA ASN A 85 -1.10 0.70 18.14
C ASN A 85 -0.93 -0.06 16.81
N LYS A 86 -1.97 -0.77 16.38
CA LYS A 86 -1.95 -1.48 15.09
C LYS A 86 -1.83 -0.51 13.93
N ARG A 87 -2.59 0.58 13.97
CA ARG A 87 -2.55 1.62 12.95
C ARG A 87 -1.16 2.23 12.82
N LEU A 88 -0.55 2.61 13.93
CA LEU A 88 0.79 3.22 13.95
C LEU A 88 1.86 2.24 13.50
N SER A 89 1.75 0.97 13.89
CA SER A 89 2.70 -0.07 13.50
C SER A 89 2.68 -0.32 11.99
N LEU A 90 1.49 -0.45 11.40
CA LEU A 90 1.33 -0.62 9.95
C LEU A 90 1.81 0.60 9.18
N SER A 91 1.49 1.79 9.67
CA SER A 91 1.95 3.05 9.08
C SER A 91 3.47 3.10 8.99
N LYS A 92 4.14 2.82 10.09
CA LYS A 92 5.60 2.83 10.17
C LYS A 92 6.24 1.75 9.31
N ASN A 93 5.79 0.51 9.45
CA ASN A 93 6.36 -0.63 8.73
C ASN A 93 6.16 -0.52 7.22
N GLY A 94 4.98 -0.10 6.78
CA GLY A 94 4.70 0.09 5.36
C GLY A 94 5.57 1.17 4.75
N SER A 95 5.73 2.28 5.43
CA SER A 95 6.59 3.39 4.99
C SER A 95 8.06 2.96 4.86
N ILE A 96 8.56 2.22 5.84
CA ILE A 96 9.92 1.67 5.81
C ILE A 96 10.08 0.72 4.63
N PHE A 97 9.13 -0.19 4.43
CA PHE A 97 9.16 -1.16 3.33
C PHE A 97 9.32 -0.47 1.97
N VAL A 98 8.49 0.54 1.69
CA VAL A 98 8.55 1.28 0.42
C VAL A 98 9.89 1.99 0.26
N ARG A 99 10.37 2.60 1.32
CA ARG A 99 11.64 3.31 1.31
C ARG A 99 12.82 2.40 1.02
N GLU A 100 12.78 1.17 1.50
CA GLU A 100 13.84 0.18 1.29
C GLU A 100 13.78 -0.50 -0.08
N HIS A 101 12.59 -0.64 -0.69
CA HIS A 101 12.41 -1.48 -1.87
C HIS A 101 11.95 -0.75 -3.13
N PHE A 102 11.37 0.44 -3.02
CA PHE A 102 10.71 1.12 -4.13
C PHE A 102 11.12 2.58 -4.31
N THR A 103 12.38 2.91 -4.05
CA THR A 103 12.93 4.25 -4.32
C THR A 103 13.69 4.26 -5.64
N TRP A 104 13.91 5.45 -6.19
CA TRP A 104 14.76 5.61 -7.36
C TRP A 104 16.18 5.10 -7.12
N LYS A 105 16.68 5.24 -5.90
CA LYS A 105 18.00 4.70 -5.52
C LYS A 105 18.04 3.18 -5.68
N VAL A 106 17.03 2.47 -5.17
CA VAL A 106 16.94 1.01 -5.28
C VAL A 106 16.80 0.58 -6.73
N ALA A 107 15.96 1.25 -7.51
CA ALA A 107 15.79 0.97 -8.92
C ALA A 107 17.11 1.14 -9.69
N LYS A 108 17.85 2.20 -9.37
CA LYS A 108 19.17 2.47 -9.98
C LYS A 108 20.17 1.37 -9.65
N GLU A 109 20.21 0.93 -8.40
CA GLU A 109 21.11 -0.14 -7.96
C GLU A 109 20.82 -1.46 -8.69
N LYS A 110 19.55 -1.84 -8.78
CA LYS A 110 19.11 -3.04 -9.50
C LYS A 110 19.43 -2.97 -10.98
N PHE A 111 19.25 -1.81 -11.58
CA PHE A 111 19.55 -1.58 -12.98
C PHE A 111 21.06 -1.75 -13.25
N ALA A 112 21.91 -1.21 -12.36
CA ALA A 112 23.35 -1.34 -12.45
C ALA A 112 23.81 -2.80 -12.34
N GLU A 113 23.20 -3.59 -11.46
CA GLU A 113 23.47 -5.02 -11.32
C GLU A 113 23.19 -5.77 -12.64
N ILE A 114 22.04 -5.50 -13.26
CA ILE A 114 21.64 -6.12 -14.53
C ILE A 114 22.65 -5.76 -15.63
N PHE A 115 23.04 -4.50 -15.72
CA PHE A 115 24.05 -4.08 -16.70
C PHE A 115 25.42 -4.69 -16.44
N GLY A 116 25.80 -4.83 -15.17
CA GLY A 116 27.04 -5.51 -14.80
C GLY A 116 27.06 -6.97 -15.22
N GLU A 117 25.97 -7.67 -15.15
CA GLU A 117 25.83 -9.06 -15.57
C GLU A 117 25.93 -9.25 -17.09
N ILE A 118 25.51 -8.25 -17.86
CA ILE A 118 25.53 -8.30 -19.32
C ILE A 118 26.94 -8.08 -19.87
N GLN A 119 27.77 -7.37 -19.15
CA GLN A 119 29.15 -7.07 -19.52
C GLN A 119 30.09 -8.20 -19.12
#